data_0313d9206b3d8f891ed22da297bf5467
#
_entry.id   0313d9206b3d8f891ed22da297bf5467
#
_cell.length_a   1.000
_cell.length_b   1.000
_cell.length_c   1.000
_cell.angle_alpha   90.00
_cell.angle_beta   90.00
_cell.angle_gamma   90.00
#
_symmetry.space_group_name_H-M   'P 1'
#
loop_
_entity.id
_entity.type
_entity.pdbx_description
1 polymer ?
#
loop_
_entity_poly.entity_id
_entity_poly.type
_entity_poly.pdbx_seq_one_letter_code
_entity_poly.pdbx_strand_id
1 'polypeptide(L)'
;MSDLKITKGTLNLPSAAVRLIGDHPLQITASSNRHLLLEVTGQKGDLQMAGRLGDIAIVDLLSFFNMFRKSGALHCALSGGDKTLFFQNGEIVFATSTFAEEEIGETLYGLGMLDREVLQGARQFASGVMTLGKALIDQGVVTSKDLWAATRSQVETIVFNLFAFQEGSFAFFDTRLEEDQVLSLSMNTQNLIMEGLRRVDERAVYMQKVKSLDAIPVATGKVPNDLDSTSQRMLALVQRGVADARELLRRSGAGEFDTLRLLSQLIERGVVAMEEAPTVKVEGVLGE
;
A
#
# COMPACT_ATOMS: atom_id res chain seq x y z
N MET A 1 -3.49 16.25 -9.81
CA MET A 1 -2.36 17.22 -9.86
C MET A 1 -2.94 18.62 -10.04
N SER A 2 -2.47 19.60 -9.28
CA SER A 2 -2.90 21.00 -9.46
C SER A 2 -1.97 21.68 -10.45
N ASP A 3 -2.53 22.23 -11.52
CA ASP A 3 -1.74 22.96 -12.51
C ASP A 3 -1.18 24.25 -11.91
N LEU A 4 0.13 24.44 -12.05
CA LEU A 4 0.79 25.68 -11.69
C LEU A 4 0.67 26.67 -12.86
N LYS A 5 0.26 27.91 -12.58
CA LYS A 5 0.17 28.96 -13.61
C LYS A 5 1.20 30.04 -13.36
N ILE A 6 1.91 30.39 -14.42
CA ILE A 6 2.76 31.58 -14.43
C ILE A 6 1.95 32.72 -15.02
N THR A 7 1.68 33.74 -14.21
CA THR A 7 0.95 34.94 -14.66
C THR A 7 1.85 36.14 -14.48
N LYS A 8 2.19 36.84 -15.58
CA LYS A 8 3.06 38.04 -15.60
C LYS A 8 4.42 37.83 -14.88
N GLY A 9 5.01 36.62 -15.04
CA GLY A 9 6.29 36.29 -14.40
C GLY A 9 6.18 35.82 -12.93
N THR A 10 4.99 35.74 -12.37
CA THR A 10 4.76 35.25 -11.00
C THR A 10 4.24 33.83 -11.04
N LEU A 11 4.90 32.94 -10.29
CA LEU A 11 4.46 31.55 -10.10
C LEU A 11 3.40 31.49 -9.02
N ASN A 12 2.19 31.08 -9.38
CA ASN A 12 1.08 30.91 -8.43
C ASN A 12 1.11 29.47 -7.91
N LEU A 13 1.45 29.30 -6.63
CA LEU A 13 1.44 28.02 -5.95
C LEU A 13 0.06 27.69 -5.36
N PRO A 14 -0.37 26.41 -5.36
CA PRO A 14 -1.56 26.00 -4.65
C PRO A 14 -1.41 26.27 -3.14
N SER A 15 -2.53 26.55 -2.47
CA SER A 15 -2.54 26.83 -1.02
C SER A 15 -1.92 25.73 -0.16
N ALA A 16 -1.97 24.47 -0.63
CA ALA A 16 -1.32 23.35 0.05
C ALA A 16 0.21 23.47 -0.04
N ALA A 17 0.77 23.80 -1.20
CA ALA A 17 2.20 24.00 -1.38
C ALA A 17 2.69 25.22 -0.60
N VAL A 18 1.93 26.33 -0.60
CA VAL A 18 2.26 27.53 0.20
C VAL A 18 2.32 27.19 1.69
N ARG A 19 1.42 26.37 2.20
CA ARG A 19 1.44 25.93 3.61
C ARG A 19 2.66 25.08 3.96
N LEU A 20 3.16 24.27 3.01
CA LEU A 20 4.35 23.42 3.21
C LEU A 20 5.65 24.20 3.11
N ILE A 21 5.72 25.13 2.15
CA ILE A 21 6.95 25.90 1.85
C ILE A 21 7.05 27.14 2.75
N GLY A 22 5.90 27.69 3.18
CA GLY A 22 5.86 28.97 3.91
C GLY A 22 6.34 30.14 3.05
N ASP A 23 6.87 31.17 3.71
CA ASP A 23 7.41 32.38 3.07
C ASP A 23 8.92 32.26 2.71
N HIS A 24 9.42 31.02 2.60
CA HIS A 24 10.81 30.79 2.25
C HIS A 24 11.06 31.08 0.75
N PRO A 25 12.18 31.73 0.41
CA PRO A 25 12.55 31.93 -0.98
C PRO A 25 12.88 30.59 -1.66
N LEU A 26 12.52 30.50 -2.94
CA LEU A 26 12.80 29.33 -3.77
C LEU A 26 13.94 29.61 -4.73
N GLN A 27 14.83 28.67 -4.93
CA GLN A 27 15.86 28.69 -5.95
C GLN A 27 15.63 27.60 -7.00
N ILE A 28 16.04 27.87 -8.23
CA ILE A 28 16.02 26.87 -9.30
C ILE A 28 17.25 25.99 -9.16
N THR A 29 17.04 24.72 -8.88
CA THR A 29 18.13 23.72 -8.75
C THR A 29 18.45 23.06 -10.10
N ALA A 30 17.41 22.85 -10.93
CA ALA A 30 17.57 22.32 -12.28
C ALA A 30 16.44 22.81 -13.19
N SER A 31 16.73 22.97 -14.47
CA SER A 31 15.74 23.33 -15.47
C SER A 31 16.02 22.70 -16.84
N SER A 32 14.95 22.47 -17.59
CA SER A 32 14.99 22.10 -18.99
C SER A 32 13.85 22.82 -19.73
N ASN A 33 13.72 22.61 -21.04
CA ASN A 33 12.61 23.18 -21.80
C ASN A 33 11.22 22.79 -21.34
N ARG A 34 11.10 21.75 -20.49
CA ARG A 34 9.83 21.20 -20.02
C ARG A 34 9.75 21.01 -18.51
N HIS A 35 10.84 21.19 -17.78
CA HIS A 35 10.91 20.91 -16.36
C HIS A 35 11.59 22.03 -15.60
N LEU A 36 11.11 22.29 -14.42
CA LEU A 36 11.70 23.21 -13.47
C LEU A 36 11.69 22.54 -12.09
N LEU A 37 12.87 22.38 -11.50
CA LEU A 37 13.03 21.91 -10.14
C LEU A 37 13.34 23.11 -9.24
N LEU A 38 12.50 23.29 -8.22
CA LEU A 38 12.62 24.37 -7.24
C LEU A 38 12.95 23.78 -5.88
N GLU A 39 13.84 24.43 -5.16
CA GLU A 39 14.24 24.07 -3.81
C GLU A 39 14.10 25.27 -2.87
N VAL A 40 13.76 25.02 -1.61
CA VAL A 40 13.65 26.06 -0.58
C VAL A 40 15.06 26.52 -0.21
N THR A 41 15.32 27.82 -0.33
CA THR A 41 16.64 28.39 -0.03
C THR A 41 16.92 28.39 1.47
N GLY A 42 18.13 28.01 1.85
CA GLY A 42 18.59 28.05 3.26
C GLY A 42 18.25 26.79 4.06
N GLN A 43 17.50 25.85 3.51
CA GLN A 43 17.44 24.48 4.01
C GLN A 43 18.44 23.63 3.24
N LYS A 44 19.18 22.75 3.91
CA LYS A 44 19.99 21.75 3.20
C LYS A 44 18.99 20.85 2.48
N GLY A 45 19.04 20.86 1.15
CA GLY A 45 18.23 19.98 0.34
C GLY A 45 18.66 18.54 0.56
N ASP A 46 17.78 17.74 1.13
CA ASP A 46 18.00 16.31 1.34
C ASP A 46 17.60 15.51 0.08
N LEU A 47 17.01 16.17 -0.91
CA LEU A 47 16.54 15.54 -2.14
C LEU A 47 17.70 15.07 -3.02
N GLN A 48 17.85 13.76 -3.18
CA GLN A 48 18.87 13.16 -4.03
C GLN A 48 18.34 12.77 -5.42
N MET A 49 17.06 12.34 -5.49
CA MET A 49 16.44 11.89 -6.73
C MET A 49 14.92 12.10 -6.66
N ALA A 50 14.33 12.52 -7.77
CA ALA A 50 12.88 12.57 -7.92
C ALA A 50 12.48 12.23 -9.35
N GLY A 51 11.26 11.72 -9.53
CA GLY A 51 10.75 11.34 -10.83
C GLY A 51 9.31 10.84 -10.76
N ARG A 52 8.90 10.19 -11.85
CA ARG A 52 7.56 9.58 -11.97
C ARG A 52 7.67 8.07 -12.04
N LEU A 53 6.79 7.39 -11.31
CA LEU A 53 6.56 5.97 -11.52
C LEU A 53 5.89 5.78 -12.89
N GLY A 54 6.30 4.73 -13.60
CA GLY A 54 5.93 4.52 -15.00
C GLY A 54 7.04 4.91 -15.95
N ASP A 55 7.74 6.04 -15.74
CA ASP A 55 8.98 6.35 -16.46
C ASP A 55 10.15 5.52 -15.88
N ILE A 56 10.13 5.28 -14.57
CA ILE A 56 11.04 4.37 -13.84
C ILE A 56 10.17 3.42 -13.01
N ALA A 57 10.33 2.12 -13.25
CA ALA A 57 9.59 1.12 -12.49
C ALA A 57 10.09 1.05 -11.04
N ILE A 58 9.19 0.71 -10.11
CA ILE A 58 9.56 0.59 -8.69
C ILE A 58 10.67 -0.45 -8.48
N VAL A 59 10.69 -1.53 -9.26
CA VAL A 59 11.72 -2.56 -9.20
C VAL A 59 13.10 -2.00 -9.51
N ASP A 60 13.20 -1.08 -10.47
CA ASP A 60 14.47 -0.45 -10.87
C ASP A 60 14.96 0.48 -9.77
N LEU A 61 14.06 1.25 -9.14
CA LEU A 61 14.40 2.11 -7.99
C LEU A 61 14.91 1.30 -6.80
N LEU A 62 14.18 0.26 -6.39
CA LEU A 62 14.60 -0.58 -5.27
C LEU A 62 15.93 -1.28 -5.56
N SER A 63 16.12 -1.77 -6.80
CA SER A 63 17.37 -2.39 -7.24
C SER A 63 18.54 -1.39 -7.24
N PHE A 64 18.30 -0.15 -7.69
CA PHE A 64 19.29 0.91 -7.66
C PHE A 64 19.72 1.23 -6.22
N PHE A 65 18.76 1.44 -5.30
CA PHE A 65 19.07 1.76 -3.92
C PHE A 65 19.79 0.61 -3.21
N ASN A 66 19.41 -0.64 -3.48
CA ASN A 66 20.08 -1.82 -2.93
C ASN A 66 21.52 -1.95 -3.48
N MET A 67 21.69 -1.90 -4.81
CA MET A 67 22.99 -2.07 -5.48
C MET A 67 24.01 -1.00 -5.06
N PHE A 68 23.58 0.24 -4.96
CA PHE A 68 24.44 1.36 -4.56
C PHE A 68 24.47 1.61 -3.05
N ARG A 69 23.90 0.70 -2.26
CA ARG A 69 23.87 0.76 -0.79
C ARG A 69 23.42 2.12 -0.26
N LYS A 70 22.37 2.66 -0.85
CA LYS A 70 21.83 3.95 -0.45
C LYS A 70 21.19 3.88 0.93
N SER A 71 21.32 4.98 1.68
CA SER A 71 20.60 5.21 2.94
C SER A 71 19.76 6.46 2.79
N GLY A 72 18.51 6.44 3.28
CA GLY A 72 17.59 7.54 3.13
C GLY A 72 16.13 7.08 3.07
N ALA A 73 15.22 7.98 2.70
CA ALA A 73 13.80 7.75 2.61
C ALA A 73 13.30 7.91 1.16
N LEU A 74 12.68 6.87 0.62
CA LEU A 74 11.95 6.90 -0.65
C LEU A 74 10.49 7.19 -0.37
N HIS A 75 10.04 8.39 -0.68
CA HIS A 75 8.65 8.79 -0.62
C HIS A 75 7.98 8.59 -1.98
N CYS A 76 6.84 7.90 -2.01
CA CYS A 76 6.02 7.65 -3.18
C CYS A 76 4.64 8.25 -2.97
N ALA A 77 4.28 9.25 -3.78
CA ALA A 77 2.93 9.82 -3.82
C ALA A 77 2.13 9.11 -4.93
N LEU A 78 1.07 8.39 -4.52
CA LEU A 78 0.32 7.44 -5.32
C LEU A 78 -1.15 7.88 -5.44
N SER A 79 -1.89 7.24 -6.34
CA SER A 79 -3.34 7.42 -6.36
C SER A 79 -3.95 6.79 -5.10
N GLY A 80 -4.54 7.63 -4.25
CA GLY A 80 -5.20 7.22 -3.00
C GLY A 80 -4.38 7.39 -1.73
N GLY A 81 -3.08 7.67 -1.80
CA GLY A 81 -2.26 7.87 -0.61
C GLY A 81 -0.76 7.89 -0.88
N ASP A 82 0.00 7.88 0.18
CA ASP A 82 1.46 7.97 0.16
C ASP A 82 2.08 6.74 0.84
N LYS A 83 3.25 6.34 0.33
CA LYS A 83 4.10 5.33 0.97
C LYS A 83 5.53 5.86 1.11
N THR A 84 6.17 5.54 2.22
CA THR A 84 7.58 5.86 2.43
C THR A 84 8.36 4.62 2.84
N LEU A 85 9.42 4.31 2.10
CA LEU A 85 10.35 3.22 2.41
C LEU A 85 11.66 3.82 2.93
N PHE A 86 12.13 3.30 4.04
CA PHE A 86 13.39 3.75 4.66
C PHE A 86 14.48 2.72 4.41
N PHE A 87 15.61 3.21 3.91
CA PHE A 87 16.77 2.40 3.54
C PHE A 87 17.95 2.68 4.46
N GLN A 88 18.65 1.62 4.83
CA GLN A 88 19.95 1.68 5.48
C GLN A 88 20.93 0.75 4.76
N ASN A 89 22.00 1.30 4.19
CA ASN A 89 22.99 0.55 3.42
C ASN A 89 22.37 -0.32 2.29
N GLY A 90 21.29 0.19 1.66
CA GLY A 90 20.57 -0.50 0.59
C GLY A 90 19.50 -1.48 1.04
N GLU A 91 19.41 -1.75 2.33
CA GLU A 91 18.38 -2.64 2.87
C GLU A 91 17.19 -1.83 3.38
N ILE A 92 15.97 -2.32 3.11
CA ILE A 92 14.74 -1.74 3.66
C ILE A 92 14.69 -2.10 5.14
N VAL A 93 14.66 -1.07 6.00
CA VAL A 93 14.62 -1.22 7.46
C VAL A 93 13.27 -0.87 8.06
N PHE A 94 12.47 -0.08 7.35
CA PHE A 94 11.13 0.31 7.77
C PHE A 94 10.29 0.80 6.59
N ALA A 95 8.97 0.83 6.74
CA ALA A 95 8.06 1.44 5.78
C ALA A 95 6.84 2.03 6.49
N THR A 96 6.29 3.11 5.92
CA THR A 96 5.02 3.70 6.33
C THR A 96 4.07 3.82 5.14
N SER A 97 2.78 3.85 5.43
CA SER A 97 1.73 3.99 4.43
C SER A 97 0.56 4.78 5.02
N THR A 98 -0.11 5.56 4.18
CA THR A 98 -1.37 6.23 4.52
C THR A 98 -2.60 5.42 4.10
N PHE A 99 -2.40 4.27 3.46
CA PHE A 99 -3.50 3.36 3.09
C PHE A 99 -4.03 2.65 4.33
N ALA A 100 -5.34 2.75 4.56
CA ALA A 100 -5.97 2.22 5.78
C ALA A 100 -5.82 0.71 5.94
N GLU A 101 -5.82 -0.03 4.83
CA GLU A 101 -5.65 -1.48 4.81
C GLU A 101 -4.23 -1.96 5.17
N GLU A 102 -3.26 -1.04 5.16
CA GLU A 102 -1.86 -1.31 5.52
C GLU A 102 -1.51 -0.85 6.94
N GLU A 103 -2.51 -0.42 7.73
CA GLU A 103 -2.33 -0.07 9.13
C GLU A 103 -1.92 -1.30 9.96
N ILE A 104 -1.08 -1.10 10.99
CA ILE A 104 -0.60 -2.19 11.87
C ILE A 104 -1.74 -2.98 12.52
N GLY A 105 -2.85 -2.32 12.86
CA GLY A 105 -4.03 -2.96 13.43
C GLY A 105 -4.69 -3.92 12.44
N GLU A 106 -4.76 -3.57 11.16
CA GLU A 106 -5.26 -4.47 10.11
C GLU A 106 -4.32 -5.66 9.91
N THR A 107 -3.00 -5.43 9.98
CA THR A 107 -2.01 -6.52 9.91
C THR A 107 -2.16 -7.49 11.08
N LEU A 108 -2.28 -6.99 12.32
CA LEU A 108 -2.51 -7.83 13.51
C LEU A 108 -3.80 -8.66 13.40
N TYR A 109 -4.88 -8.03 12.91
CA TYR A 109 -6.14 -8.72 12.65
C TYR A 109 -5.99 -9.81 11.57
N GLY A 110 -5.34 -9.49 10.45
CA GLY A 110 -5.10 -10.43 9.35
C GLY A 110 -4.25 -11.65 9.76
N LEU A 111 -3.29 -11.45 10.67
CA LEU A 111 -2.49 -12.51 11.27
C LEU A 111 -3.24 -13.33 12.35
N GLY A 112 -4.46 -12.93 12.71
CA GLY A 112 -5.25 -13.58 13.76
C GLY A 112 -4.74 -13.34 15.18
N MET A 113 -3.93 -12.29 15.37
CA MET A 113 -3.36 -11.89 16.66
C MET A 113 -4.28 -10.94 17.43
N LEU A 114 -5.33 -10.42 16.78
CA LEU A 114 -6.24 -9.42 17.31
C LEU A 114 -7.63 -9.61 16.72
N ASP A 115 -8.67 -9.55 17.56
CA ASP A 115 -10.06 -9.58 17.12
C ASP A 115 -10.52 -8.20 16.63
N ARG A 116 -11.50 -8.18 15.70
CA ARG A 116 -12.02 -6.94 15.09
C ARG A 116 -12.63 -6.00 16.12
N GLU A 117 -13.31 -6.51 17.12
CA GLU A 117 -13.93 -5.71 18.18
C GLU A 117 -12.88 -5.02 19.05
N VAL A 118 -11.82 -5.76 19.40
CA VAL A 118 -10.68 -5.22 20.17
C VAL A 118 -9.94 -4.16 19.38
N LEU A 119 -9.72 -4.37 18.07
CA LEU A 119 -9.12 -3.38 17.19
C LEU A 119 -9.93 -2.08 17.14
N GLN A 120 -11.25 -2.18 16.99
CA GLN A 120 -12.13 -1.00 16.97
C GLN A 120 -12.09 -0.24 18.30
N GLY A 121 -12.08 -0.95 19.42
CA GLY A 121 -11.92 -0.36 20.76
C GLY A 121 -10.58 0.36 20.91
N ALA A 122 -9.48 -0.28 20.51
CA ALA A 122 -8.13 0.27 20.64
C ALA A 122 -7.93 1.54 19.79
N ARG A 123 -8.55 1.62 18.61
CA ARG A 123 -8.49 2.81 17.72
C ARG A 123 -9.08 4.07 18.36
N GLN A 124 -10.05 3.94 19.26
CA GLN A 124 -10.65 5.08 19.95
C GLN A 124 -9.68 5.77 20.92
N PHE A 125 -8.68 5.03 21.39
CA PHE A 125 -7.72 5.52 22.40
C PHE A 125 -6.34 5.83 21.80
N ALA A 126 -6.09 5.46 20.55
CA ALA A 126 -4.78 5.60 19.92
C ALA A 126 -4.74 6.77 18.92
N SER A 127 -3.66 7.53 18.95
CA SER A 127 -3.34 8.55 17.95
C SER A 127 -2.01 8.20 17.27
N GLY A 128 -2.10 7.47 16.13
CA GLY A 128 -0.94 7.06 15.35
C GLY A 128 -0.53 5.60 15.56
N VAL A 129 0.23 5.07 14.59
CA VAL A 129 0.57 3.63 14.49
C VAL A 129 1.38 3.13 15.70
N MET A 130 2.41 3.87 16.12
CA MET A 130 3.24 3.51 17.28
C MET A 130 2.44 3.57 18.59
N THR A 131 1.51 4.49 18.67
CA THR A 131 0.62 4.63 19.83
C THR A 131 -0.34 3.45 19.94
N LEU A 132 -0.90 2.97 18.82
CA LEU A 132 -1.77 1.80 18.80
C LEU A 132 -1.04 0.53 19.25
N GLY A 133 0.14 0.26 18.69
CA GLY A 133 0.93 -0.91 19.07
C GLY A 133 1.32 -0.90 20.56
N LYS A 134 1.75 0.25 21.07
CA LYS A 134 2.06 0.42 22.49
C LYS A 134 0.84 0.22 23.36
N ALA A 135 -0.29 0.82 23.03
CA ALA A 135 -1.54 0.67 23.78
C ALA A 135 -1.98 -0.80 23.85
N LEU A 136 -1.85 -1.56 22.77
CA LEU A 136 -2.20 -2.98 22.72
C LEU A 136 -1.25 -3.85 23.59
N ILE A 137 0.04 -3.51 23.66
CA ILE A 137 0.99 -4.16 24.57
C ILE A 137 0.65 -3.82 26.03
N ASP A 138 0.43 -2.55 26.35
CA ASP A 138 0.13 -2.10 27.71
C ASP A 138 -1.18 -2.71 28.24
N GLN A 139 -2.13 -3.01 27.35
CA GLN A 139 -3.37 -3.71 27.66
C GLN A 139 -3.22 -5.25 27.71
N GLY A 140 -2.04 -5.78 27.39
CA GLY A 140 -1.78 -7.22 27.37
C GLY A 140 -2.50 -7.97 26.24
N VAL A 141 -3.01 -7.26 25.23
CA VAL A 141 -3.72 -7.85 24.08
C VAL A 141 -2.75 -8.52 23.12
N VAL A 142 -1.59 -7.90 22.89
CA VAL A 142 -0.51 -8.45 22.07
C VAL A 142 0.81 -8.40 22.82
N THR A 143 1.73 -9.30 22.50
CA THR A 143 3.09 -9.27 23.05
C THR A 143 4.00 -8.41 22.18
N SER A 144 5.15 -7.99 22.71
CA SER A 144 6.18 -7.29 21.92
C SER A 144 6.66 -8.15 20.75
N LYS A 145 6.68 -9.49 20.89
CA LYS A 145 7.03 -10.43 19.82
C LYS A 145 5.97 -10.42 18.71
N ASP A 146 4.69 -10.39 19.07
CA ASP A 146 3.59 -10.32 18.11
C ASP A 146 3.62 -9.01 17.35
N LEU A 147 3.84 -7.89 18.05
CA LEU A 147 3.98 -6.57 17.41
C LEU A 147 5.18 -6.52 16.46
N TRP A 148 6.32 -7.10 16.84
CA TRP A 148 7.48 -7.17 15.97
C TRP A 148 7.19 -7.99 14.69
N ALA A 149 6.55 -9.14 14.84
CA ALA A 149 6.16 -9.99 13.71
C ALA A 149 5.15 -9.28 12.79
N ALA A 150 4.16 -8.59 13.39
CA ALA A 150 3.17 -7.83 12.65
C ALA A 150 3.80 -6.63 11.92
N THR A 151 4.73 -5.89 12.56
CA THR A 151 5.42 -4.77 11.91
C THR A 151 6.25 -5.26 10.73
N ARG A 152 6.93 -6.40 10.85
CA ARG A 152 7.64 -7.01 9.73
C ARG A 152 6.69 -7.35 8.58
N SER A 153 5.59 -8.01 8.87
CA SER A 153 4.56 -8.36 7.88
C SER A 153 3.94 -7.12 7.25
N GLN A 154 3.73 -6.05 8.02
CA GLN A 154 3.24 -4.77 7.51
C GLN A 154 4.22 -4.16 6.51
N VAL A 155 5.51 -4.10 6.83
CA VAL A 155 6.54 -3.58 5.92
C VAL A 155 6.59 -4.39 4.63
N GLU A 156 6.56 -5.73 4.72
CA GLU A 156 6.48 -6.62 3.55
C GLU A 156 5.25 -6.29 2.69
N THR A 157 4.08 -6.13 3.31
CA THR A 157 2.83 -5.80 2.62
C THR A 157 2.91 -4.43 1.92
N ILE A 158 3.42 -3.39 2.61
CA ILE A 158 3.60 -2.05 2.03
C ILE A 158 4.49 -2.10 0.80
N VAL A 159 5.61 -2.84 0.89
CA VAL A 159 6.56 -3.01 -0.22
C VAL A 159 5.92 -3.76 -1.37
N PHE A 160 5.26 -4.90 -1.11
CA PHE A 160 4.67 -5.71 -2.18
C PHE A 160 3.52 -5.00 -2.89
N ASN A 161 2.67 -4.30 -2.15
CA ASN A 161 1.59 -3.52 -2.74
C ASN A 161 2.11 -2.35 -3.59
N LEU A 162 3.32 -1.85 -3.32
CA LEU A 162 3.93 -0.79 -4.13
C LEU A 162 4.21 -1.25 -5.58
N PHE A 163 4.49 -2.54 -5.80
CA PHE A 163 4.71 -3.08 -7.14
C PHE A 163 3.47 -3.04 -8.05
N ALA A 164 2.27 -2.89 -7.47
CA ALA A 164 1.04 -2.76 -8.25
C ALA A 164 0.85 -1.36 -8.88
N PHE A 165 1.59 -0.35 -8.41
CA PHE A 165 1.47 1.02 -8.91
C PHE A 165 2.37 1.25 -10.11
N GLN A 166 1.75 1.65 -11.23
CA GLN A 166 2.44 2.03 -12.45
C GLN A 166 2.47 3.54 -12.66
N GLU A 167 1.73 4.30 -11.85
CA GLU A 167 1.65 5.76 -11.91
C GLU A 167 1.81 6.36 -10.52
N GLY A 168 2.41 7.53 -10.48
CA GLY A 168 2.69 8.28 -9.26
C GLY A 168 3.94 9.12 -9.40
N SER A 169 4.36 9.74 -8.32
CA SER A 169 5.65 10.42 -8.25
C SER A 169 6.46 9.88 -7.08
N PHE A 170 7.76 9.94 -7.21
CA PHE A 170 8.65 9.56 -6.13
C PHE A 170 9.70 10.64 -5.87
N ALA A 171 10.18 10.68 -4.63
CA ALA A 171 11.30 11.48 -4.19
C ALA A 171 12.14 10.69 -3.19
N PHE A 172 13.45 10.68 -3.35
CA PHE A 172 14.38 10.07 -2.42
C PHE A 172 15.19 11.14 -1.70
N PHE A 173 15.15 11.09 -0.38
CA PHE A 173 15.77 12.05 0.51
C PHE A 173 16.89 11.40 1.32
N ASP A 174 17.98 12.13 1.55
CA ASP A 174 19.05 11.73 2.48
C ASP A 174 18.59 12.02 3.93
N THR A 175 17.56 11.31 4.37
CA THR A 175 17.00 11.43 5.71
C THR A 175 17.37 10.19 6.50
N ARG A 176 18.01 10.35 7.64
CA ARG A 176 18.28 9.24 8.57
C ARG A 176 17.07 9.08 9.49
N LEU A 177 16.66 7.84 9.68
CA LEU A 177 15.73 7.52 10.76
C LEU A 177 16.41 7.78 12.10
N GLU A 178 15.70 8.42 13.02
CA GLU A 178 16.15 8.52 14.40
C GLU A 178 16.09 7.13 15.05
N GLU A 179 17.12 6.77 15.82
CA GLU A 179 17.31 5.40 16.33
C GLU A 179 16.15 4.91 17.21
N ASP A 180 15.43 5.82 17.83
CA ASP A 180 14.26 5.52 18.69
C ASP A 180 12.96 5.27 17.92
N GLN A 181 12.93 5.52 16.62
CA GLN A 181 11.72 5.34 15.79
C GLN A 181 11.70 4.00 15.05
N VAL A 182 12.79 3.24 15.09
CA VAL A 182 12.93 2.05 14.25
C VAL A 182 13.06 0.80 15.09
N LEU A 183 12.03 -0.05 15.02
CA LEU A 183 12.27 -1.48 15.10
C LEU A 183 13.13 -1.84 13.88
N SER A 184 14.45 -1.92 14.05
CA SER A 184 15.39 -2.22 12.96
C SER A 184 15.06 -3.59 12.38
N LEU A 185 14.18 -3.59 11.38
CA LEU A 185 13.88 -4.77 10.60
C LEU A 185 14.96 -4.87 9.51
N SER A 186 15.97 -5.70 9.72
CA SER A 186 16.89 -6.01 8.64
C SER A 186 16.20 -6.94 7.64
N MET A 187 15.66 -6.35 6.57
CA MET A 187 14.98 -7.09 5.51
C MET A 187 15.87 -7.15 4.28
N ASN A 188 16.09 -8.34 3.75
CA ASN A 188 16.86 -8.48 2.52
C ASN A 188 16.05 -7.91 1.34
N THR A 189 16.44 -6.73 0.87
CA THR A 189 15.75 -5.98 -0.20
C THR A 189 15.70 -6.77 -1.50
N GLN A 190 16.73 -7.55 -1.82
CA GLN A 190 16.75 -8.38 -3.04
C GLN A 190 15.67 -9.46 -2.98
N ASN A 191 15.49 -10.11 -1.82
CA ASN A 191 14.41 -11.09 -1.64
C ASN A 191 13.03 -10.43 -1.74
N LEU A 192 12.86 -9.21 -1.21
CA LEU A 192 11.60 -8.45 -1.35
C LEU A 192 11.32 -8.11 -2.81
N ILE A 193 12.34 -7.72 -3.59
CA ILE A 193 12.19 -7.45 -5.03
C ILE A 193 11.74 -8.70 -5.76
N MET A 194 12.42 -9.84 -5.55
CA MET A 194 12.08 -11.10 -6.21
C MET A 194 10.65 -11.56 -5.85
N GLU A 195 10.29 -11.49 -4.58
CA GLU A 195 8.95 -11.85 -4.13
C GLU A 195 7.88 -10.89 -4.68
N GLY A 196 8.17 -9.57 -4.72
CA GLY A 196 7.27 -8.58 -5.32
C GLY A 196 6.99 -8.86 -6.79
N LEU A 197 8.02 -9.16 -7.59
CA LEU A 197 7.87 -9.54 -9.00
C LEU A 197 7.04 -10.82 -9.16
N ARG A 198 7.34 -11.87 -8.36
CA ARG A 198 6.56 -13.10 -8.36
C ARG A 198 5.07 -12.83 -8.07
N ARG A 199 4.75 -11.96 -7.10
CA ARG A 199 3.37 -11.60 -6.77
C ARG A 199 2.66 -10.87 -7.90
N VAL A 200 3.35 -10.00 -8.64
CA VAL A 200 2.79 -9.33 -9.84
C VAL A 200 2.41 -10.37 -10.90
N ASP A 201 3.31 -11.30 -11.20
CA ASP A 201 3.08 -12.35 -12.19
C ASP A 201 1.92 -13.28 -11.78
N GLU A 202 1.92 -13.74 -10.53
CA GLU A 202 0.87 -14.61 -10.02
C GLU A 202 -0.48 -13.89 -9.92
N ARG A 203 -0.51 -12.59 -9.57
CA ARG A 203 -1.74 -11.79 -9.57
C ARG A 203 -2.40 -11.79 -10.94
N ALA A 204 -1.62 -11.67 -12.01
CA ALA A 204 -2.14 -11.74 -13.38
C ALA A 204 -2.86 -13.10 -13.65
N VAL A 205 -2.28 -14.20 -13.18
CA VAL A 205 -2.87 -15.53 -13.28
C VAL A 205 -4.17 -15.65 -12.48
N TYR A 206 -4.18 -15.13 -11.23
CA TYR A 206 -5.39 -15.15 -10.40
C TYR A 206 -6.51 -14.31 -11.03
N MET A 207 -6.17 -13.13 -11.57
CA MET A 207 -7.15 -12.26 -12.23
C MET A 207 -7.76 -12.89 -13.49
N GLN A 208 -7.04 -13.76 -14.22
CA GLN A 208 -7.64 -14.51 -15.34
C GLN A 208 -8.80 -15.40 -14.89
N LYS A 209 -8.76 -15.94 -13.66
CA LYS A 209 -9.83 -16.78 -13.10
C LYS A 209 -10.94 -15.97 -12.46
N VAL A 210 -10.59 -14.91 -11.75
CA VAL A 210 -11.55 -13.98 -11.12
C VAL A 210 -12.26 -13.14 -12.19
N LYS A 211 -11.61 -12.92 -13.34
CA LYS A 211 -12.04 -12.13 -14.51
C LYS A 211 -12.10 -10.62 -14.23
N SER A 212 -12.85 -10.20 -13.22
CA SER A 212 -13.01 -8.80 -12.83
C SER A 212 -13.21 -8.69 -11.33
N LEU A 213 -12.73 -7.58 -10.74
CA LEU A 213 -13.02 -7.26 -9.35
C LEU A 213 -14.50 -6.87 -9.13
N ASP A 214 -15.23 -6.52 -10.19
CA ASP A 214 -16.66 -6.25 -10.14
C ASP A 214 -17.50 -7.53 -10.30
N ALA A 215 -16.87 -8.68 -10.60
CA ALA A 215 -17.56 -9.97 -10.68
C ALA A 215 -17.99 -10.44 -9.28
N ILE A 216 -19.12 -11.13 -9.23
CA ILE A 216 -19.77 -11.58 -7.99
C ILE A 216 -19.30 -13.00 -7.68
N PRO A 217 -18.60 -13.26 -6.56
CA PRO A 217 -18.27 -14.62 -6.15
C PRO A 217 -19.49 -15.30 -5.53
N VAL A 218 -19.85 -16.47 -6.05
CA VAL A 218 -21.01 -17.25 -5.63
C VAL A 218 -20.58 -18.65 -5.21
N ALA A 219 -21.05 -19.11 -4.04
CA ALA A 219 -20.78 -20.46 -3.56
C ALA A 219 -21.60 -21.49 -4.38
N THR A 220 -20.93 -22.51 -4.90
CA THR A 220 -21.57 -23.55 -5.75
C THR A 220 -22.32 -24.61 -4.95
N GLY A 221 -22.20 -24.61 -3.64
CA GLY A 221 -22.70 -25.66 -2.74
C GLY A 221 -21.73 -26.83 -2.56
N LYS A 222 -20.65 -26.92 -3.32
CA LYS A 222 -19.61 -27.92 -3.13
C LYS A 222 -18.69 -27.51 -1.97
N VAL A 223 -18.59 -28.34 -0.92
CA VAL A 223 -17.71 -28.11 0.23
C VAL A 223 -16.78 -29.31 0.40
N PRO A 224 -15.54 -29.25 -0.06
CA PRO A 224 -14.55 -30.30 0.16
C PRO A 224 -14.21 -30.41 1.66
N ASN A 225 -14.00 -31.65 2.14
CA ASN A 225 -13.69 -31.91 3.55
C ASN A 225 -12.28 -31.46 3.98
N ASP A 226 -11.40 -31.14 3.02
CA ASP A 226 -9.99 -30.83 3.20
C ASP A 226 -9.67 -29.33 3.03
N LEU A 227 -10.67 -28.45 3.21
CA LEU A 227 -10.45 -27.01 3.22
C LEU A 227 -9.73 -26.59 4.52
N ASP A 228 -8.64 -25.84 4.39
CA ASP A 228 -7.98 -25.20 5.53
C ASP A 228 -8.86 -24.09 6.15
N SER A 229 -8.51 -23.67 7.37
CA SER A 229 -9.29 -22.69 8.13
C SER A 229 -9.43 -21.32 7.41
N THR A 230 -8.44 -20.92 6.61
CA THR A 230 -8.45 -19.65 5.87
C THR A 230 -9.40 -19.74 4.68
N SER A 231 -9.35 -20.84 3.93
CA SER A 231 -10.29 -21.14 2.84
C SER A 231 -11.73 -21.29 3.34
N GLN A 232 -11.93 -21.91 4.53
CA GLN A 232 -13.25 -22.00 5.15
C GLN A 232 -13.81 -20.62 5.52
N ARG A 233 -12.99 -19.75 6.11
CA ARG A 233 -13.40 -18.36 6.41
C ARG A 233 -13.76 -17.58 5.14
N MET A 234 -12.97 -17.72 4.08
CA MET A 234 -13.25 -17.11 2.80
C MET A 234 -14.57 -17.60 2.21
N LEU A 235 -14.79 -18.91 2.20
CA LEU A 235 -16.05 -19.51 1.74
C LEU A 235 -17.26 -19.00 2.56
N ALA A 236 -17.11 -18.89 3.87
CA ALA A 236 -18.17 -18.37 4.75
C ALA A 236 -18.52 -16.91 4.43
N LEU A 237 -17.53 -16.07 4.03
CA LEU A 237 -17.80 -14.70 3.57
C LEU A 237 -18.61 -14.72 2.26
N VAL A 238 -18.22 -15.55 1.30
CA VAL A 238 -18.96 -15.71 0.05
C VAL A 238 -20.39 -16.20 0.29
N GLN A 239 -20.59 -17.19 1.17
CA GLN A 239 -21.91 -17.73 1.53
C GLN A 239 -22.82 -16.71 2.22
N ARG A 240 -22.26 -15.77 2.98
CA ARG A 240 -23.01 -14.66 3.61
C ARG A 240 -23.46 -13.61 2.61
N GLY A 241 -22.95 -13.67 1.40
CA GLY A 241 -23.18 -12.71 0.34
C GLY A 241 -22.22 -11.53 0.38
N VAL A 242 -21.61 -11.28 -0.74
CA VAL A 242 -20.78 -10.09 -1.04
C VAL A 242 -21.24 -9.54 -2.37
N ALA A 243 -21.22 -8.21 -2.51
CA ALA A 243 -21.70 -7.54 -3.72
C ALA A 243 -20.80 -7.84 -4.92
N ASP A 244 -19.49 -7.94 -4.69
CA ASP A 244 -18.47 -8.18 -5.72
C ASP A 244 -17.16 -8.69 -5.08
N ALA A 245 -16.16 -8.97 -5.91
CA ALA A 245 -14.86 -9.38 -5.42
C ALA A 245 -14.13 -8.26 -4.67
N ARG A 246 -14.38 -6.97 -4.96
CA ARG A 246 -13.81 -5.85 -4.19
C ARG A 246 -14.30 -5.86 -2.75
N GLU A 247 -15.59 -6.13 -2.54
CA GLU A 247 -16.13 -6.24 -1.18
C GLU A 247 -15.52 -7.43 -0.45
N LEU A 248 -15.31 -8.54 -1.15
CA LEU A 248 -14.62 -9.70 -0.58
C LEU A 248 -13.19 -9.35 -0.16
N LEU A 249 -12.44 -8.61 -0.98
CA LEU A 249 -11.10 -8.10 -0.63
C LEU A 249 -11.12 -7.28 0.67
N ARG A 250 -12.07 -6.36 0.80
CA ARG A 250 -12.20 -5.53 2.00
C ARG A 250 -12.60 -6.32 3.25
N ARG A 251 -13.44 -7.35 3.10
CA ARG A 251 -13.95 -8.14 4.23
C ARG A 251 -13.02 -9.28 4.67
N SER A 252 -12.13 -9.72 3.81
CA SER A 252 -11.27 -10.89 4.08
C SER A 252 -10.29 -10.65 5.22
N GLY A 253 -9.83 -9.40 5.40
CA GLY A 253 -8.75 -9.04 6.32
C GLY A 253 -7.37 -9.54 5.88
N ALA A 254 -7.30 -10.33 4.80
CA ALA A 254 -6.06 -10.66 4.11
C ALA A 254 -5.79 -9.61 3.02
N GLY A 255 -4.56 -9.29 2.72
CA GLY A 255 -4.22 -8.38 1.63
C GLY A 255 -4.80 -8.83 0.27
N GLU A 256 -4.83 -7.92 -0.70
CA GLU A 256 -5.41 -8.20 -2.04
C GLU A 256 -4.83 -9.47 -2.66
N PHE A 257 -3.52 -9.62 -2.66
CA PHE A 257 -2.84 -10.76 -3.26
C PHE A 257 -3.28 -12.10 -2.64
N ASP A 258 -3.29 -12.20 -1.30
CA ASP A 258 -3.66 -13.43 -0.61
C ASP A 258 -5.14 -13.75 -0.79
N THR A 259 -6.00 -12.74 -0.81
CA THR A 259 -7.44 -12.92 -1.09
C THR A 259 -7.67 -13.43 -2.51
N LEU A 260 -7.02 -12.84 -3.52
CA LEU A 260 -7.12 -13.29 -4.92
C LEU A 260 -6.58 -14.71 -5.08
N ARG A 261 -5.49 -15.05 -4.41
CA ARG A 261 -4.92 -16.40 -4.41
C ARG A 261 -5.92 -17.42 -3.86
N LEU A 262 -6.49 -17.15 -2.68
CA LEU A 262 -7.49 -18.03 -2.06
C LEU A 262 -8.75 -18.16 -2.91
N LEU A 263 -9.26 -17.03 -3.44
CA LEU A 263 -10.43 -17.04 -4.33
C LEU A 263 -10.15 -17.85 -5.60
N SER A 264 -8.99 -17.66 -6.23
CA SER A 264 -8.53 -18.42 -7.38
C SER A 264 -8.51 -19.94 -7.09
N GLN A 265 -7.99 -20.35 -5.94
CA GLN A 265 -7.95 -21.75 -5.50
C GLN A 265 -9.36 -22.32 -5.28
N LEU A 266 -10.27 -21.54 -4.67
CA LEU A 266 -11.67 -21.98 -4.49
C LEU A 266 -12.41 -22.11 -5.83
N ILE A 267 -12.12 -21.24 -6.79
CA ILE A 267 -12.65 -21.34 -8.15
C ILE A 267 -12.13 -22.61 -8.85
N GLU A 268 -10.82 -22.90 -8.78
CA GLU A 268 -10.23 -24.11 -9.37
C GLU A 268 -10.82 -25.40 -8.80
N ARG A 269 -11.11 -25.40 -7.50
CA ARG A 269 -11.74 -26.54 -6.84
C ARG A 269 -13.26 -26.64 -7.09
N GLY A 270 -13.84 -25.67 -7.81
CA GLY A 270 -15.26 -25.57 -8.11
C GLY A 270 -16.13 -25.32 -6.88
N VAL A 271 -15.56 -24.73 -5.82
CA VAL A 271 -16.26 -24.34 -4.57
C VAL A 271 -16.95 -23.00 -4.73
N VAL A 272 -16.31 -22.09 -5.50
CA VAL A 272 -16.83 -20.76 -5.83
C VAL A 272 -16.89 -20.63 -7.35
N ALA A 273 -17.91 -19.98 -7.86
CA ALA A 273 -18.03 -19.54 -9.25
C ALA A 273 -18.04 -18.00 -9.28
N MET A 274 -17.60 -17.43 -10.41
CA MET A 274 -17.69 -15.99 -10.64
C MET A 274 -18.83 -15.70 -11.61
N GLU A 275 -19.78 -14.86 -11.19
CA GLU A 275 -20.86 -14.35 -12.01
C GLU A 275 -20.55 -12.92 -12.47
N GLU A 276 -20.96 -12.58 -13.69
CA GLU A 276 -20.80 -11.20 -14.19
C GLU A 276 -21.73 -10.25 -13.42
N ALA A 277 -21.22 -9.06 -13.10
CA ALA A 277 -22.06 -8.04 -12.52
C ALA A 277 -23.22 -7.71 -13.47
N PRO A 278 -24.47 -7.54 -12.96
CA PRO A 278 -25.61 -7.20 -13.78
C PRO A 278 -25.35 -5.86 -14.49
N THR A 279 -25.35 -5.87 -15.81
CA THR A 279 -25.20 -4.65 -16.62
C THR A 279 -26.46 -3.82 -16.44
N VAL A 280 -26.40 -2.74 -15.67
CA VAL A 280 -27.48 -1.75 -15.61
C VAL A 280 -27.49 -1.05 -16.96
N LYS A 281 -28.39 -1.44 -17.85
CA LYS A 281 -28.71 -0.63 -19.03
C LYS A 281 -29.33 0.67 -18.52
N VAL A 282 -28.57 1.73 -18.52
CA VAL A 282 -29.12 3.07 -18.39
C VAL A 282 -29.85 3.34 -19.71
N GLU A 283 -31.14 3.06 -19.78
CA GLU A 283 -31.99 3.56 -20.86
C GLU A 283 -31.99 5.08 -20.74
N GLY A 284 -31.32 5.72 -21.71
CA GLY A 284 -31.29 7.16 -21.81
C GLY A 284 -32.72 7.66 -22.05
N VAL A 285 -33.27 8.33 -21.05
CA VAL A 285 -34.41 9.19 -21.25
C VAL A 285 -33.92 10.39 -22.07
N LEU A 286 -33.96 10.25 -23.39
CA LEU A 286 -34.00 11.39 -24.29
C LEU A 286 -35.46 11.95 -24.18
N GLY A 287 -35.65 12.90 -23.27
CA GLY A 287 -36.83 13.73 -23.27
C GLY A 287 -36.76 14.73 -24.43
N GLU A 288 -37.82 14.77 -25.20
CA GLU A 288 -38.12 15.75 -26.21
C GLU A 288 -38.13 17.19 -25.69
#